data_77705aa55049820a506c4fa883a1c385
#
_entry.id   77705aa55049820a506c4fa883a1c385
#
_cell.length_a   1.000
_cell.length_b   1.000
_cell.length_c   1.000
_cell.angle_alpha   90.00
_cell.angle_beta   90.00
_cell.angle_gamma   90.00
#
_symmetry.space_group_name_H-M   'P 1'
#
loop_
_entity.id
_entity.type
_entity.pdbx_description
1 polymer ?
#
loop_
_entity_poly.entity_id
_entity_poly.type
_entity_poly.pdbx_seq_one_letter_code
_entity_poly.pdbx_strand_id
1 'polypeptide(L)'
;MKPPHSPPSNPPSQPREDEGAASVLDADVLAWLDEAVSPAAPDPAAQARVRHKLLRRIAADSTPRHVTVPPDAGKWLPFGPGVTMKVLHRDGGTMSYLLRLQPGAALPPHRHPQDEECLVLEGEMHIGDLVVGPGSYHLGRAGVLHDRLTSPTGALLFLRGAVPEIALAL
;
A
#
# COMPACT_ATOMS: atom_id res chain seq x y z
N MET A 1 53.30 -26.90 -32.36
CA MET A 1 51.97 -26.35 -32.44
C MET A 1 51.09 -27.34 -33.21
N LYS A 2 50.17 -27.97 -32.50
CA LYS A 2 49.26 -29.03 -33.04
C LYS A 2 47.87 -28.39 -33.21
N PRO A 3 47.15 -28.51 -34.35
CA PRO A 3 45.87 -27.87 -34.52
C PRO A 3 44.77 -28.57 -33.71
N PRO A 4 43.68 -27.87 -33.37
CA PRO A 4 42.62 -28.44 -32.55
C PRO A 4 41.73 -29.37 -33.38
N HIS A 5 41.35 -30.49 -32.76
CA HIS A 5 40.42 -31.47 -33.31
C HIS A 5 38.99 -30.91 -33.28
N SER A 6 38.33 -30.96 -34.43
CA SER A 6 36.88 -30.73 -34.57
C SER A 6 36.10 -31.92 -34.00
N PRO A 7 34.97 -31.70 -33.32
CA PRO A 7 34.09 -32.77 -32.86
C PRO A 7 33.31 -33.38 -34.04
N PRO A 8 32.90 -34.65 -33.93
CA PRO A 8 32.16 -35.32 -34.98
C PRO A 8 30.74 -34.78 -35.08
N SER A 9 30.30 -34.55 -36.32
CA SER A 9 28.94 -34.15 -36.66
C SER A 9 27.95 -35.31 -36.40
N ASN A 10 26.96 -35.04 -35.53
CA ASN A 10 25.82 -35.93 -35.38
C ASN A 10 24.96 -35.96 -36.66
N PRO A 11 24.46 -37.14 -37.05
CA PRO A 11 23.53 -37.22 -38.17
C PRO A 11 22.17 -36.60 -37.80
N PRO A 12 21.43 -36.04 -38.78
CA PRO A 12 20.14 -35.44 -38.53
C PRO A 12 19.15 -36.50 -38.03
N SER A 13 18.52 -36.20 -36.88
CA SER A 13 17.42 -36.97 -36.30
C SER A 13 16.25 -36.92 -37.29
N GLN A 14 15.84 -38.07 -37.81
CA GLN A 14 14.60 -38.19 -38.55
C GLN A 14 13.42 -37.80 -37.67
N PRO A 15 12.40 -37.06 -38.17
CA PRO A 15 11.17 -36.83 -37.42
C PRO A 15 10.49 -38.19 -37.18
N ARG A 16 10.23 -38.47 -35.91
CA ARG A 16 9.33 -39.56 -35.55
C ARG A 16 7.96 -39.16 -36.06
N GLU A 17 7.40 -39.93 -36.96
CA GLU A 17 6.01 -39.88 -37.32
C GLU A 17 5.23 -40.13 -36.04
N ASP A 18 4.48 -39.09 -35.59
CA ASP A 18 3.56 -39.14 -34.48
C ASP A 18 2.40 -40.02 -34.96
N GLU A 19 2.50 -41.33 -34.72
CA GLU A 19 1.38 -42.24 -34.86
C GLU A 19 0.29 -41.71 -33.90
N GLY A 20 -0.77 -41.15 -34.50
CA GLY A 20 -1.88 -40.52 -33.83
C GLY A 20 -2.29 -41.36 -32.64
N ALA A 21 -2.20 -40.75 -31.47
CA ALA A 21 -2.67 -41.33 -30.21
C ALA A 21 -4.14 -41.71 -30.40
N ALA A 22 -4.38 -42.99 -30.72
CA ALA A 22 -5.71 -43.55 -30.73
C ALA A 22 -6.35 -43.25 -29.37
N SER A 23 -7.51 -42.65 -29.35
CA SER A 23 -8.26 -42.39 -28.14
C SER A 23 -8.27 -43.67 -27.29
N VAL A 24 -7.61 -43.62 -26.15
CA VAL A 24 -7.48 -44.76 -25.24
C VAL A 24 -8.84 -45.17 -24.63
N LEU A 25 -9.86 -44.36 -24.83
CA LEU A 25 -11.21 -44.59 -24.29
C LEU A 25 -12.17 -44.87 -25.43
N ASP A 26 -13.02 -45.89 -25.19
CA ASP A 26 -14.09 -46.29 -26.09
C ASP A 26 -15.11 -45.12 -26.28
N ALA A 27 -15.70 -45.01 -27.47
CA ALA A 27 -16.64 -43.93 -27.78
C ALA A 27 -17.83 -43.88 -26.81
N ASP A 28 -18.26 -45.04 -26.34
CA ASP A 28 -19.34 -45.17 -25.38
C ASP A 28 -18.94 -44.63 -23.99
N VAL A 29 -17.67 -44.83 -23.61
CA VAL A 29 -17.12 -44.30 -22.36
C VAL A 29 -16.96 -42.77 -22.43
N LEU A 30 -16.56 -42.25 -23.58
CA LEU A 30 -16.47 -40.80 -23.80
C LEU A 30 -17.86 -40.13 -23.77
N ALA A 31 -18.87 -40.76 -24.39
CA ALA A 31 -20.23 -40.26 -24.35
C ALA A 31 -20.82 -40.28 -22.94
N TRP A 32 -20.55 -41.33 -22.15
CA TRP A 32 -20.95 -41.41 -20.76
C TRP A 32 -20.24 -40.38 -19.88
N LEU A 33 -18.96 -40.13 -20.12
CA LEU A 33 -18.21 -39.09 -19.40
C LEU A 33 -18.73 -37.70 -19.73
N ASP A 34 -19.07 -37.42 -20.99
CA ASP A 34 -19.64 -36.15 -21.42
C ASP A 34 -21.00 -35.90 -20.74
N GLU A 35 -21.85 -36.94 -20.66
CA GLU A 35 -23.11 -36.86 -19.94
C GLU A 35 -22.93 -36.72 -18.42
N ALA A 36 -21.98 -37.46 -17.82
CA ALA A 36 -21.71 -37.44 -16.38
C ALA A 36 -21.03 -36.14 -15.92
N VAL A 37 -20.25 -35.50 -16.80
CA VAL A 37 -19.51 -34.25 -16.51
C VAL A 37 -20.26 -33.02 -17.03
N SER A 38 -21.33 -33.25 -17.82
CA SER A 38 -22.14 -32.13 -18.33
C SER A 38 -22.66 -31.30 -17.16
N PRO A 39 -22.24 -30.03 -17.03
CA PRO A 39 -22.61 -29.25 -15.85
C PRO A 39 -24.13 -29.06 -15.87
N ALA A 40 -24.80 -29.60 -14.86
CA ALA A 40 -26.20 -29.26 -14.62
C ALA A 40 -26.36 -27.74 -14.61
N ALA A 41 -27.39 -27.22 -15.28
CA ALA A 41 -27.65 -25.79 -15.27
C ALA A 41 -27.68 -25.30 -13.82
N PRO A 42 -26.85 -24.34 -13.44
CA PRO A 42 -26.76 -23.92 -12.06
C PRO A 42 -28.10 -23.38 -11.57
N ASP A 43 -28.51 -23.81 -10.37
CA ASP A 43 -29.70 -23.31 -9.69
C ASP A 43 -29.78 -21.77 -9.76
N PRO A 44 -30.92 -21.20 -10.24
CA PRO A 44 -31.10 -19.76 -10.35
C PRO A 44 -30.81 -19.00 -9.04
N ALA A 45 -31.12 -19.61 -7.89
CA ALA A 45 -30.83 -19.03 -6.58
C ALA A 45 -29.32 -19.05 -6.27
N ALA A 46 -28.60 -20.08 -6.70
CA ALA A 46 -27.12 -20.14 -6.59
C ALA A 46 -26.47 -19.09 -7.50
N GLN A 47 -26.97 -18.93 -8.73
CA GLN A 47 -26.49 -17.87 -9.64
C GLN A 47 -26.71 -16.48 -9.03
N ALA A 48 -27.89 -16.20 -8.48
CA ALA A 48 -28.20 -14.93 -7.83
C ALA A 48 -27.26 -14.65 -6.63
N ARG A 49 -26.99 -15.68 -5.80
CA ARG A 49 -26.05 -15.55 -4.67
C ARG A 49 -24.63 -15.24 -5.14
N VAL A 50 -24.12 -15.93 -6.15
CA VAL A 50 -22.79 -15.71 -6.73
C VAL A 50 -22.72 -14.33 -7.35
N ARG A 51 -23.73 -13.94 -8.14
CA ARG A 51 -23.81 -12.60 -8.75
C ARG A 51 -23.80 -11.51 -7.68
N HIS A 52 -24.61 -11.65 -6.64
CA HIS A 52 -24.65 -10.68 -5.53
C HIS A 52 -23.29 -10.58 -4.82
N LYS A 53 -22.65 -11.72 -4.55
CA LYS A 53 -21.31 -11.76 -3.93
C LYS A 53 -20.25 -11.08 -4.81
N LEU A 54 -20.29 -11.33 -6.13
CA LEU A 54 -19.38 -10.70 -7.10
C LEU A 54 -19.62 -9.19 -7.19
N LEU A 55 -20.86 -8.74 -7.29
CA LEU A 55 -21.19 -7.31 -7.36
C LEU A 55 -20.77 -6.58 -6.08
N ARG A 56 -20.97 -7.20 -4.91
CA ARG A 56 -20.45 -6.63 -3.64
C ARG A 56 -18.93 -6.56 -3.61
N ARG A 57 -18.24 -7.56 -4.15
CA ARG A 57 -16.78 -7.58 -4.24
C ARG A 57 -16.26 -6.52 -5.21
N ILE A 58 -16.91 -6.38 -6.38
CA ILE A 58 -16.58 -5.31 -7.35
C ILE A 58 -16.85 -3.92 -6.74
N ALA A 59 -17.96 -3.73 -6.03
CA ALA A 59 -18.26 -2.48 -5.35
C ALA A 59 -17.27 -2.15 -4.23
N ALA A 60 -16.79 -3.18 -3.50
CA ALA A 60 -15.73 -3.02 -2.49
C ALA A 60 -14.35 -2.76 -3.13
N ASP A 61 -14.11 -3.26 -4.34
CA ASP A 61 -12.86 -3.09 -5.10
C ASP A 61 -12.85 -1.79 -5.93
N SER A 62 -13.93 -1.01 -5.88
CA SER A 62 -14.01 0.33 -6.49
C SER A 62 -13.29 1.41 -5.65
N THR A 63 -12.64 1.04 -4.56
CA THR A 63 -11.67 1.89 -3.89
C THR A 63 -10.55 2.24 -4.88
N PRO A 64 -10.23 3.53 -5.08
CA PRO A 64 -9.13 3.91 -5.96
C PRO A 64 -7.87 3.12 -5.60
N ARG A 65 -7.24 2.48 -6.58
CA ARG A 65 -6.02 1.67 -6.34
C ARG A 65 -4.89 2.48 -5.73
N HIS A 66 -4.95 3.80 -5.87
CA HIS A 66 -4.00 4.75 -5.30
C HIS A 66 -4.68 6.11 -5.14
N VAL A 67 -4.23 6.83 -4.13
CA VAL A 67 -4.63 8.22 -3.86
C VAL A 67 -3.38 9.08 -4.03
N THR A 68 -3.49 10.13 -4.86
CA THR A 68 -2.43 11.12 -5.02
C THR A 68 -2.94 12.46 -4.52
N VAL A 69 -2.18 13.09 -3.63
CA VAL A 69 -2.44 14.44 -3.14
C VAL A 69 -1.34 15.36 -3.69
N PRO A 70 -1.61 16.13 -4.77
CA PRO A 70 -0.65 17.07 -5.32
C PRO A 70 -0.23 18.15 -4.30
N PRO A 71 0.93 18.80 -4.49
CA PRO A 71 1.43 19.81 -3.54
C PRO A 71 0.46 20.98 -3.31
N ASP A 72 -0.27 21.37 -4.33
CA ASP A 72 -1.26 22.45 -4.34
C ASP A 72 -2.67 22.01 -3.91
N ALA A 73 -2.92 20.71 -3.82
CA ALA A 73 -4.21 20.17 -3.37
C ALA A 73 -4.33 20.19 -1.85
N GLY A 74 -5.57 20.28 -1.36
CA GLY A 74 -5.90 20.30 0.06
C GLY A 74 -5.66 21.68 0.71
N LYS A 75 -6.17 21.83 1.92
CA LYS A 75 -6.09 23.09 2.68
C LYS A 75 -5.10 22.93 3.83
N TRP A 76 -4.34 24.00 4.08
CA TRP A 76 -3.61 24.16 5.32
C TRP A 76 -4.55 24.73 6.38
N LEU A 77 -4.70 24.03 7.48
CA LEU A 77 -5.60 24.35 8.59
C LEU A 77 -4.77 24.77 9.81
N PRO A 78 -5.23 25.71 10.63
CA PRO A 78 -4.58 26.02 11.90
C PRO A 78 -4.46 24.77 12.77
N PHE A 79 -3.28 24.55 13.35
CA PHE A 79 -3.04 23.46 14.31
C PHE A 79 -2.68 23.99 15.70
N GLY A 80 -1.94 25.07 15.74
CA GLY A 80 -1.51 25.78 16.95
C GLY A 80 -0.82 27.11 16.61
N PRO A 81 -0.32 27.85 17.58
CA PRO A 81 0.40 29.09 17.34
C PRO A 81 1.62 28.87 16.42
N GLY A 82 1.61 29.48 15.24
CA GLY A 82 2.68 29.32 14.24
C GLY A 82 2.75 27.94 13.61
N VAL A 83 1.75 27.07 13.79
CA VAL A 83 1.72 25.72 13.23
C VAL A 83 0.45 25.53 12.41
N THR A 84 0.63 25.02 11.18
CA THR A 84 -0.48 24.63 10.29
C THR A 84 -0.34 23.16 9.88
N MET A 85 -1.49 22.53 9.63
CA MET A 85 -1.60 21.12 9.26
C MET A 85 -2.26 20.99 7.90
N LYS A 86 -1.79 20.04 7.09
CA LYS A 86 -2.42 19.59 5.85
C LYS A 86 -2.65 18.09 5.90
N VAL A 87 -3.90 17.67 5.87
CA VAL A 87 -4.26 16.24 5.84
C VAL A 87 -3.94 15.66 4.45
N LEU A 88 -3.26 14.54 4.42
CA LEU A 88 -2.97 13.78 3.21
C LEU A 88 -3.88 12.56 3.07
N HIS A 89 -4.07 11.81 4.16
CA HIS A 89 -4.88 10.60 4.13
C HIS A 89 -5.41 10.26 5.52
N ARG A 90 -6.61 9.68 5.57
CA ARG A 90 -7.19 9.08 6.80
C ARG A 90 -7.63 7.66 6.51
N ASP A 91 -7.32 6.76 7.43
CA ASP A 91 -7.76 5.37 7.37
C ASP A 91 -8.05 4.86 8.78
N GLY A 92 -9.34 4.69 9.09
CA GLY A 92 -9.77 4.32 10.44
C GLY A 92 -9.33 5.37 11.47
N GLY A 93 -8.60 4.94 12.48
CA GLY A 93 -8.06 5.81 13.55
C GLY A 93 -6.69 6.43 13.25
N THR A 94 -6.13 6.20 12.04
CA THR A 94 -4.80 6.67 11.67
C THR A 94 -4.89 7.79 10.62
N MET A 95 -4.01 8.77 10.73
CA MET A 95 -3.91 9.89 9.80
C MET A 95 -2.47 10.10 9.35
N SER A 96 -2.29 10.37 8.03
CA SER A 96 -1.05 10.90 7.45
C SER A 96 -1.26 12.37 7.13
N TYR A 97 -0.34 13.22 7.56
CA TYR A 97 -0.48 14.66 7.42
C TYR A 97 0.87 15.37 7.40
N LEU A 98 0.86 16.60 6.94
CA LEU A 98 2.00 17.50 7.04
C LEU A 98 1.76 18.51 8.17
N LEU A 99 2.80 18.81 8.94
CA LEU A 99 2.86 19.99 9.80
C LEU A 99 3.88 20.97 9.23
N ARG A 100 3.47 22.24 9.14
CA ARG A 100 4.36 23.34 8.83
C ARG A 100 4.50 24.22 10.07
N LEU A 101 5.71 24.32 10.56
CA LEU A 101 6.09 25.15 11.69
C LEU A 101 6.72 26.44 11.15
N GLN A 102 6.24 27.58 11.63
CA GLN A 102 6.89 28.85 11.38
C GLN A 102 8.17 28.97 12.23
N PRO A 103 9.15 29.80 11.85
CA PRO A 103 10.30 30.09 12.70
C PRO A 103 9.87 30.49 14.12
N GLY A 104 10.43 29.83 15.14
CA GLY A 104 10.10 30.05 16.54
C GLY A 104 8.86 29.33 17.05
N ALA A 105 8.12 28.62 16.18
CA ALA A 105 6.96 27.85 16.59
C ALA A 105 7.32 26.69 17.54
N ALA A 106 6.38 26.33 18.40
CA ALA A 106 6.55 25.25 19.38
C ALA A 106 5.26 24.47 19.57
N LEU A 107 5.41 23.19 19.84
CA LEU A 107 4.36 22.31 20.34
C LEU A 107 4.65 21.99 21.83
N PRO A 108 3.64 22.05 22.70
CA PRO A 108 3.84 21.72 24.12
C PRO A 108 4.15 20.22 24.29
N PRO A 109 4.67 19.82 25.46
CA PRO A 109 4.80 18.41 25.78
C PRO A 109 3.45 17.72 25.70
N HIS A 110 3.40 16.52 25.11
CA HIS A 110 2.17 15.79 24.89
C HIS A 110 2.42 14.27 24.84
N ARG A 111 1.35 13.49 24.75
CA ARG A 111 1.42 12.03 24.58
C ARG A 111 0.61 11.62 23.37
N HIS A 112 1.09 10.60 22.69
CA HIS A 112 0.38 10.00 21.56
C HIS A 112 -0.41 8.78 22.04
N PRO A 113 -1.68 8.60 21.62
CA PRO A 113 -2.46 7.39 21.94
C PRO A 113 -1.99 6.16 21.14
N GLN A 114 -1.25 6.36 20.05
CA GLN A 114 -0.58 5.36 19.21
C GLN A 114 0.84 5.84 18.90
N ASP A 115 1.68 4.93 18.42
CA ASP A 115 2.99 5.32 17.88
C ASP A 115 2.80 6.36 16.77
N GLU A 116 3.58 7.44 16.79
CA GLU A 116 3.58 8.48 15.77
C GLU A 116 4.92 8.53 15.04
N GLU A 117 4.86 8.29 13.75
CA GLU A 117 6.01 8.40 12.86
C GLU A 117 6.17 9.85 12.39
N CYS A 118 7.38 10.36 12.42
CA CYS A 118 7.73 11.68 11.93
C CYS A 118 8.95 11.62 11.02
N LEU A 119 8.84 12.20 9.82
CA LEU A 119 9.95 12.42 8.91
C LEU A 119 10.13 13.91 8.70
N VAL A 120 11.32 14.43 8.97
CA VAL A 120 11.67 15.83 8.69
C VAL A 120 11.90 15.99 7.20
N LEU A 121 11.11 16.83 6.52
CA LEU A 121 11.22 17.11 5.10
C LEU A 121 12.08 18.35 4.84
N GLU A 122 11.87 19.41 5.63
CA GLU A 122 12.57 20.69 5.51
C GLU A 122 12.81 21.30 6.90
N GLY A 123 13.84 22.12 7.02
CA GLY A 123 14.16 22.80 8.27
C GLY A 123 14.67 21.88 9.36
N GLU A 124 14.44 22.24 10.61
CA GLU A 124 14.86 21.44 11.77
C GLU A 124 13.84 21.50 12.90
N MET A 125 13.76 20.43 13.69
CA MET A 125 13.02 20.40 14.94
C MET A 125 13.93 20.03 16.11
N HIS A 126 13.68 20.63 17.26
CA HIS A 126 14.38 20.37 18.50
C HIS A 126 13.41 19.72 19.51
N ILE A 127 13.83 18.62 20.11
CA ILE A 127 13.08 17.88 21.13
C ILE A 127 14.01 17.76 22.35
N GLY A 128 13.83 18.65 23.34
CA GLY A 128 14.85 18.81 24.38
C GLY A 128 16.22 19.19 23.75
N ASP A 129 17.25 18.40 24.04
CA ASP A 129 18.61 18.61 23.49
C ASP A 129 18.81 17.91 22.12
N LEU A 130 17.83 17.13 21.65
CA LEU A 130 17.90 16.44 20.37
C LEU A 130 17.55 17.39 19.22
N VAL A 131 18.45 17.54 18.25
CA VAL A 131 18.21 18.27 17.00
C VAL A 131 18.01 17.28 15.87
N VAL A 132 16.89 17.43 15.14
CA VAL A 132 16.46 16.51 14.08
C VAL A 132 16.28 17.31 12.79
N GLY A 133 17.12 17.03 11.80
CA GLY A 133 17.14 17.72 10.49
C GLY A 133 16.52 16.90 9.37
N PRO A 134 16.54 17.44 8.12
CA PRO A 134 15.93 16.83 6.95
C PRO A 134 16.42 15.41 6.68
N GLY A 135 15.48 14.51 6.34
CA GLY A 135 15.72 13.08 6.13
C GLY A 135 15.76 12.23 7.40
N SER A 136 15.75 12.87 8.58
CA SER A 136 15.71 12.13 9.85
C SER A 136 14.30 11.59 10.12
N TYR A 137 14.25 10.33 10.58
CA TYR A 137 13.05 9.67 11.06
C TYR A 137 13.03 9.67 12.59
N HIS A 138 11.95 10.10 13.18
CA HIS A 138 11.70 10.10 14.62
C HIS A 138 10.41 9.34 14.92
N LEU A 139 10.40 8.53 15.97
CA LEU A 139 9.25 7.75 16.41
C LEU A 139 8.85 8.13 17.84
N GLY A 140 7.73 8.81 17.97
CA GLY A 140 7.04 9.03 19.23
C GLY A 140 6.27 7.78 19.67
N ARG A 141 6.67 7.15 20.77
CA ARG A 141 6.01 5.94 21.27
C ARG A 141 4.68 6.25 21.95
N ALA A 142 3.70 5.38 21.73
CA ALA A 142 2.39 5.45 22.40
C ALA A 142 2.52 5.54 23.93
N GLY A 143 1.80 6.47 24.54
CA GLY A 143 1.75 6.66 25.99
C GLY A 143 3.00 7.26 26.60
N VAL A 144 4.11 7.39 25.87
CA VAL A 144 5.33 8.04 26.36
C VAL A 144 5.18 9.56 26.25
N LEU A 145 5.67 10.31 27.27
CA LEU A 145 5.69 11.77 27.19
C LEU A 145 6.67 12.20 26.11
N HIS A 146 6.17 12.90 25.12
CA HIS A 146 6.98 13.58 24.13
C HIS A 146 7.32 14.97 24.67
N ASP A 147 8.59 15.29 24.74
CA ASP A 147 9.05 16.59 25.21
C ASP A 147 8.58 17.73 24.30
N ARG A 148 8.71 18.96 24.77
CA ARG A 148 8.43 20.16 23.98
C ARG A 148 9.20 20.10 22.66
N LEU A 149 8.48 20.22 21.55
CA LEU A 149 9.08 20.37 20.23
C LEU A 149 9.16 21.84 19.87
N THR A 150 10.30 22.29 19.37
CA THR A 150 10.49 23.65 18.86
C THR A 150 11.14 23.62 17.49
N SER A 151 10.93 24.66 16.69
CA SER A 151 11.63 24.84 15.42
C SER A 151 12.12 26.26 15.30
N PRO A 152 13.41 26.54 15.59
CA PRO A 152 13.95 27.91 15.55
C PRO A 152 13.85 28.55 14.17
N THR A 153 14.11 27.77 13.11
CA THR A 153 14.19 28.25 11.72
C THR A 153 12.95 27.94 10.90
N GLY A 154 11.99 27.22 11.49
CA GLY A 154 10.83 26.64 10.81
C GLY A 154 11.13 25.23 10.30
N ALA A 155 10.06 24.46 10.08
CA ALA A 155 10.17 23.09 9.60
C ALA A 155 8.94 22.67 8.78
N LEU A 156 9.15 21.69 7.90
CA LEU A 156 8.09 20.91 7.28
C LEU A 156 8.27 19.45 7.66
N LEU A 157 7.25 18.88 8.30
CA LEU A 157 7.26 17.53 8.82
C LEU A 157 6.17 16.71 8.13
N PHE A 158 6.45 15.45 7.79
CA PHE A 158 5.45 14.43 7.52
C PHE A 158 5.22 13.61 8.78
N LEU A 159 3.97 13.40 9.15
CA LEU A 159 3.58 12.60 10.30
C LEU A 159 2.56 11.54 9.92
N ARG A 160 2.63 10.42 10.63
CA ARG A 160 1.62 9.36 10.57
C ARG A 160 1.39 8.80 11.97
N GLY A 161 0.17 8.92 12.46
CA GLY A 161 -0.20 8.51 13.81
C GLY A 161 -1.70 8.56 14.02
N ALA A 162 -2.11 8.67 15.30
CA ALA A 162 -3.50 8.88 15.65
C ALA A 162 -4.05 10.19 15.04
N VAL A 163 -5.35 10.23 14.80
CA VAL A 163 -6.01 11.48 14.40
C VAL A 163 -5.90 12.47 15.58
N PRO A 164 -5.22 13.62 15.41
CA PRO A 164 -5.14 14.61 16.48
C PRO A 164 -6.54 15.12 16.87
N GLU A 165 -6.76 15.38 18.16
CA GLU A 165 -8.07 15.86 18.65
C GLU A 165 -8.53 17.13 17.94
N ILE A 166 -7.61 18.04 17.64
CA ILE A 166 -7.92 19.28 16.92
C ILE A 166 -8.42 19.01 15.49
N ALA A 167 -8.02 17.89 14.87
CA ALA A 167 -8.46 17.51 13.54
C ALA A 167 -9.84 16.84 13.53
N LEU A 168 -10.39 16.47 14.69
CA LEU A 168 -11.75 15.96 14.83
C LEU A 168 -12.79 17.09 14.89
N ALA A 169 -12.35 18.31 15.17
CA ALA A 169 -13.19 19.52 15.29
C ALA A 169 -13.33 20.30 13.96
N LEU A 170 -12.64 19.85 12.89
CA LEU A 170 -12.63 20.45 11.56
C LEU A 170 -13.37 19.57 10.55
#